data_68a4404147b71bf9476f4ce868fd8c22
#
_entry.id   68a4404147b71bf9476f4ce868fd8c22
#
_cell.length_a   1.000
_cell.length_b   1.000
_cell.length_c   1.000
_cell.angle_alpha   90.00
_cell.angle_beta   90.00
_cell.angle_gamma   90.00
#
_symmetry.space_group_name_H-M   'P 1'
#
loop_
_entity.id
_entity.type
_entity.pdbx_description
1 polymer ?
#
loop_
_entity_poly.entity_id
_entity_poly.type
_entity_poly.pdbx_seq_one_letter_code
_entity_poly.pdbx_strand_id
1 'polypeptide(L)'
;MAVDLATTIQAFLPRIVVCTIIGTTAAWLLHLMQPAFQAALSKDYQKFNWAGDKKGVGIFMKASYQVALKSRQYFKETHRKILEAGHGGIQLVPIPHCSTGFMLMVPKQLLNEYVKQPENDISLKRYTLQALVPDYTTLGPHIVIHPVYRNVVHKELYQKVADKMPMVNEEMKAALDDNVASKLDASGVVHINMWDTASAILSRSANRIISGQPLCDNKEYRDATAEYAATFFASALYARFIPPFLRPLLLPYMCRPLMRCIETAAKHATPVLKERMAIIDAAEEKDIEPDLPNDMLSAIILAAKKDPNGPSEYEPMVIVARMMVLNFVQSYTNLVTMTNLVYDLISLPAGDYEAMISDLRAEISQEMAKGDAFSHEFFQRLTLMDSLIRESIRYNPIGETGIERAVGKQGGFTFSNGIHVPQGAILAAPIKAYQRDERSYPGGFNPRRSMEDPEHPKMTDISPDFLNFGLGRGACPGRFFTSNLLKLTLTHLLMDYDFERLDKRPENVRKVTIDEPCGRFLITLKKRNYA
;
A
#
# COMPACT_ATOMS: atom_id res chain seq x y z
N MET A 1 -38.10 -51.47 -23.55
CA MET A 1 -36.78 -51.34 -22.91
C MET A 1 -36.48 -49.86 -22.74
N ALA A 2 -37.04 -49.22 -21.72
CA ALA A 2 -36.64 -47.91 -21.29
C ALA A 2 -35.50 -48.14 -20.28
N VAL A 3 -34.27 -47.92 -20.67
CA VAL A 3 -33.14 -47.88 -19.77
C VAL A 3 -33.42 -46.68 -18.86
N ASP A 4 -33.59 -46.91 -17.55
CA ASP A 4 -33.88 -45.90 -16.58
C ASP A 4 -32.69 -44.89 -16.56
N LEU A 5 -32.93 -43.70 -17.11
CA LEU A 5 -31.96 -42.65 -17.23
C LEU A 5 -31.36 -42.27 -15.85
N ALA A 6 -32.18 -42.39 -14.80
CA ALA A 6 -31.77 -42.09 -13.43
C ALA A 6 -30.75 -43.12 -12.90
N THR A 7 -30.92 -44.39 -13.17
CA THR A 7 -29.97 -45.45 -12.78
C THR A 7 -28.66 -45.35 -13.55
N THR A 8 -28.70 -44.95 -14.81
CA THR A 8 -27.51 -44.69 -15.59
C THR A 8 -26.74 -43.50 -15.10
N ILE A 9 -27.42 -42.39 -14.78
CA ILE A 9 -26.78 -41.18 -14.20
C ILE A 9 -26.14 -41.48 -12.84
N GLN A 10 -26.83 -42.22 -11.96
CA GLN A 10 -26.28 -42.60 -10.65
C GLN A 10 -25.05 -43.49 -10.74
N ALA A 11 -24.95 -44.37 -11.72
CA ALA A 11 -23.79 -45.25 -11.96
C ALA A 11 -22.58 -44.48 -12.50
N PHE A 12 -22.79 -43.42 -13.30
CA PHE A 12 -21.70 -42.62 -13.89
C PHE A 12 -21.31 -41.40 -13.07
N LEU A 13 -22.20 -40.90 -12.19
CA LEU A 13 -21.97 -39.68 -11.39
C LEU A 13 -20.66 -39.73 -10.57
N PRO A 14 -20.30 -40.80 -9.86
CA PRO A 14 -19.03 -40.87 -9.13
C PRO A 14 -17.80 -40.79 -10.06
N ARG A 15 -17.88 -41.43 -11.24
CA ARG A 15 -16.78 -41.37 -12.22
C ARG A 15 -16.63 -40.00 -12.83
N ILE A 16 -17.73 -39.32 -13.14
CA ILE A 16 -17.72 -37.93 -13.63
C ILE A 16 -17.12 -37.03 -12.58
N VAL A 17 -17.51 -37.15 -11.31
CA VAL A 17 -16.97 -36.36 -10.20
C VAL A 17 -15.47 -36.59 -10.05
N VAL A 18 -15.02 -37.84 -10.04
CA VAL A 18 -13.59 -38.18 -9.93
C VAL A 18 -12.80 -37.64 -11.11
N CYS A 19 -13.28 -37.82 -12.35
CA CYS A 19 -12.62 -37.29 -13.56
C CYS A 19 -12.57 -35.75 -13.53
N THR A 20 -13.63 -35.10 -13.07
CA THR A 20 -13.66 -33.64 -12.93
C THR A 20 -12.65 -33.15 -11.87
N ILE A 21 -12.56 -33.82 -10.71
CA ILE A 21 -11.58 -33.50 -9.67
C ILE A 21 -10.16 -33.69 -10.20
N ILE A 22 -9.88 -34.82 -10.84
CA ILE A 22 -8.55 -35.09 -11.42
C ILE A 22 -8.21 -34.05 -12.51
N GLY A 23 -9.13 -33.78 -13.42
CA GLY A 23 -8.95 -32.81 -14.50
C GLY A 23 -8.73 -31.39 -13.98
N THR A 24 -9.51 -30.93 -13.01
CA THR A 24 -9.34 -29.60 -12.40
C THR A 24 -8.03 -29.50 -11.61
N THR A 25 -7.65 -30.54 -10.87
CA THR A 25 -6.38 -30.59 -10.14
C THR A 25 -5.20 -30.56 -11.11
N ALA A 26 -5.24 -31.34 -12.18
CA ALA A 26 -4.21 -31.33 -13.22
C ALA A 26 -4.10 -29.95 -13.90
N ALA A 27 -5.24 -29.35 -14.27
CA ALA A 27 -5.27 -28.03 -14.86
C ALA A 27 -4.73 -26.95 -13.90
N TRP A 28 -5.01 -27.06 -12.61
CA TRP A 28 -4.46 -26.17 -11.59
C TRP A 28 -2.94 -26.33 -11.44
N LEU A 29 -2.45 -27.57 -11.38
CA LEU A 29 -1.01 -27.84 -11.35
C LEU A 29 -0.31 -27.29 -12.60
N LEU A 30 -0.88 -27.50 -13.78
CA LEU A 30 -0.36 -26.94 -15.03
C LEU A 30 -0.34 -25.41 -15.00
N HIS A 31 -1.39 -24.78 -14.47
CA HIS A 31 -1.43 -23.33 -14.29
C HIS A 31 -0.31 -22.84 -13.37
N LEU A 32 -0.07 -23.50 -12.24
CA LEU A 32 1.02 -23.16 -11.33
C LEU A 32 2.41 -23.38 -11.94
N MET A 33 2.53 -24.33 -12.87
CA MET A 33 3.79 -24.62 -13.56
C MET A 33 4.01 -23.77 -14.82
N GLN A 34 2.97 -23.18 -15.38
CA GLN A 34 3.05 -22.38 -16.61
C GLN A 34 4.15 -21.31 -16.56
N PRO A 35 4.32 -20.52 -15.47
CA PRO A 35 5.41 -19.55 -15.37
C PRO A 35 6.80 -20.18 -15.47
N ALA A 36 6.99 -21.36 -14.88
CA ALA A 36 8.25 -22.08 -14.92
C ALA A 36 8.58 -22.54 -16.35
N PHE A 37 7.58 -23.04 -17.09
CA PHE A 37 7.75 -23.41 -18.49
C PHE A 37 8.01 -22.17 -19.35
N GLN A 38 7.27 -21.08 -19.16
CA GLN A 38 7.47 -19.83 -19.87
C GLN A 38 8.88 -19.27 -19.65
N ALA A 39 9.34 -19.19 -18.40
CA ALA A 39 10.66 -18.70 -18.08
C ALA A 39 11.78 -19.61 -18.63
N ALA A 40 11.59 -20.94 -18.55
CA ALA A 40 12.63 -21.91 -18.90
C ALA A 40 12.69 -22.25 -20.41
N LEU A 41 11.58 -22.15 -21.14
CA LEU A 41 11.51 -22.60 -22.52
C LEU A 41 11.36 -21.48 -23.56
N SER A 42 10.86 -20.31 -23.17
CA SER A 42 10.75 -19.18 -24.08
C SER A 42 12.12 -18.56 -24.36
N LYS A 43 12.46 -18.42 -25.65
CA LYS A 43 13.68 -17.73 -26.09
C LYS A 43 13.77 -16.29 -25.56
N ASP A 44 12.64 -15.63 -25.38
CA ASP A 44 12.58 -14.26 -24.89
C ASP A 44 13.03 -14.10 -23.44
N TYR A 45 12.80 -15.13 -22.61
CA TYR A 45 13.18 -15.09 -21.19
C TYR A 45 14.46 -15.85 -20.87
N GLN A 46 14.90 -16.77 -21.72
CA GLN A 46 16.16 -17.49 -21.55
C GLN A 46 17.40 -16.58 -21.59
N LYS A 47 17.32 -15.41 -22.25
CA LYS A 47 18.42 -14.44 -22.33
C LYS A 47 18.69 -13.73 -21.00
N PHE A 48 17.71 -13.66 -20.10
CA PHE A 48 17.90 -13.02 -18.80
C PHE A 48 18.68 -13.94 -17.84
N ASN A 49 19.47 -13.33 -16.99
CA ASN A 49 20.09 -14.04 -15.90
C ASN A 49 19.03 -14.35 -14.83
N TRP A 50 19.15 -15.54 -14.25
CA TRP A 50 18.31 -15.92 -13.12
C TRP A 50 19.05 -15.65 -11.82
N ALA A 51 18.34 -15.32 -10.77
CA ALA A 51 18.95 -15.09 -9.45
C ALA A 51 19.68 -16.33 -8.89
N GLY A 52 19.37 -17.55 -9.40
CA GLY A 52 20.20 -18.77 -9.21
C GLY A 52 20.87 -19.16 -10.52
N ASP A 53 22.20 -19.23 -10.60
CA ASP A 53 23.04 -19.36 -11.80
C ASP A 53 22.64 -20.43 -12.83
N LYS A 54 21.74 -21.31 -12.49
CA LYS A 54 21.22 -22.37 -13.36
C LYS A 54 19.80 -22.06 -13.81
N LYS A 55 19.44 -22.49 -15.04
CA LYS A 55 18.11 -22.33 -15.65
C LYS A 55 17.42 -23.68 -15.77
N GLY A 56 16.09 -23.69 -15.71
CA GLY A 56 15.28 -24.88 -15.89
C GLY A 56 14.02 -24.89 -15.03
N VAL A 57 13.02 -25.67 -15.42
CA VAL A 57 11.71 -25.72 -14.75
C VAL A 57 11.84 -26.07 -13.26
N GLY A 58 12.59 -27.14 -12.93
CA GLY A 58 12.79 -27.54 -11.54
C GLY A 58 13.54 -26.49 -10.69
N ILE A 59 14.47 -25.77 -11.32
CA ILE A 59 15.21 -24.68 -10.66
C ILE A 59 14.30 -23.48 -10.43
N PHE A 60 13.43 -23.14 -11.39
CA PHE A 60 12.42 -22.10 -11.22
C PHE A 60 11.48 -22.42 -10.05
N MET A 61 10.97 -23.64 -9.99
CA MET A 61 10.08 -24.07 -8.91
C MET A 61 10.76 -24.01 -7.53
N LYS A 62 12.03 -24.45 -7.46
CA LYS A 62 12.84 -24.31 -6.23
C LYS A 62 13.05 -22.85 -5.84
N ALA A 63 13.36 -21.99 -6.81
CA ALA A 63 13.51 -20.55 -6.58
C ALA A 63 12.21 -19.89 -6.14
N SER A 64 11.06 -20.25 -6.74
CA SER A 64 9.73 -19.80 -6.32
C SER A 64 9.44 -20.17 -4.87
N TYR A 65 9.77 -21.38 -4.46
CA TYR A 65 9.65 -21.83 -3.08
C TYR A 65 10.58 -21.04 -2.14
N GLN A 66 11.83 -20.80 -2.56
CA GLN A 66 12.79 -20.00 -1.79
C GLN A 66 12.33 -18.54 -1.63
N VAL A 67 11.76 -17.93 -2.68
CA VAL A 67 11.18 -16.59 -2.59
C VAL A 67 10.01 -16.57 -1.62
N ALA A 68 9.15 -17.57 -1.64
CA ALA A 68 8.03 -17.66 -0.69
C ALA A 68 8.48 -17.74 0.78
N LEU A 69 9.56 -18.48 1.06
CA LEU A 69 10.02 -18.74 2.44
C LEU A 69 11.19 -17.85 2.90
N LYS A 70 12.07 -17.44 1.98
CA LYS A 70 13.33 -16.73 2.27
C LYS A 70 13.54 -15.51 1.37
N SER A 71 12.46 -14.78 1.06
CA SER A 71 12.48 -13.67 0.10
C SER A 71 13.62 -12.67 0.36
N ARG A 72 13.83 -12.25 1.62
CA ARG A 72 14.86 -11.26 1.98
C ARG A 72 16.26 -11.69 1.52
N GLN A 73 16.64 -12.94 1.79
CA GLN A 73 17.96 -13.46 1.39
C GLN A 73 18.04 -13.56 -0.14
N TYR A 74 16.97 -14.01 -0.77
CA TYR A 74 16.90 -14.16 -2.22
C TYR A 74 17.00 -12.81 -2.95
N PHE A 75 16.30 -11.78 -2.48
CA PHE A 75 16.39 -10.43 -3.06
C PHE A 75 17.73 -9.75 -2.77
N LYS A 76 18.36 -10.00 -1.62
CA LYS A 76 19.71 -9.51 -1.35
C LYS A 76 20.72 -10.11 -2.34
N GLU A 77 20.62 -11.41 -2.61
CA GLU A 77 21.46 -12.09 -3.61
C GLU A 77 21.17 -11.58 -5.04
N THR A 78 19.90 -11.38 -5.38
CA THR A 78 19.51 -10.78 -6.66
C THR A 78 20.15 -9.41 -6.86
N HIS A 79 20.10 -8.58 -5.83
CA HIS A 79 20.73 -7.27 -5.86
C HIS A 79 22.24 -7.34 -6.07
N ARG A 80 22.93 -8.23 -5.34
CA ARG A 80 24.37 -8.47 -5.51
C ARG A 80 24.70 -8.82 -6.97
N LYS A 81 23.93 -9.70 -7.59
CA LYS A 81 24.10 -10.10 -9.00
C LYS A 81 23.82 -8.96 -9.99
N ILE A 82 22.82 -8.13 -9.74
CA ILE A 82 22.57 -6.91 -10.54
C ILE A 82 23.81 -6.02 -10.52
N LEU A 83 24.44 -5.86 -9.36
CA LEU A 83 25.63 -5.02 -9.21
C LEU A 83 26.86 -5.62 -9.87
N GLU A 84 27.07 -6.93 -9.76
CA GLU A 84 28.20 -7.63 -10.41
C GLU A 84 28.09 -7.63 -11.94
N ALA A 85 26.87 -7.70 -12.46
CA ALA A 85 26.62 -7.69 -13.90
C ALA A 85 26.73 -6.27 -14.53
N GLY A 86 26.93 -5.22 -13.72
CA GLY A 86 27.03 -3.84 -14.19
C GLY A 86 25.73 -3.34 -14.83
N HIS A 87 25.86 -2.40 -15.79
CA HIS A 87 24.70 -1.72 -16.41
C HIS A 87 23.76 -2.64 -17.23
N GLY A 88 24.10 -3.93 -17.43
CA GLY A 88 23.30 -4.90 -18.19
C GLY A 88 22.54 -5.93 -17.37
N GLY A 89 22.52 -5.80 -16.04
CA GLY A 89 22.15 -6.86 -15.11
C GLY A 89 20.67 -7.06 -14.80
N ILE A 90 19.74 -6.98 -15.79
CA ILE A 90 18.34 -7.35 -15.52
C ILE A 90 18.25 -8.83 -15.13
N GLN A 91 17.65 -9.09 -13.96
CA GLN A 91 17.53 -10.42 -13.38
C GLN A 91 16.08 -10.91 -13.44
N LEU A 92 15.86 -12.13 -13.89
CA LEU A 92 14.57 -12.80 -13.77
C LEU A 92 14.44 -13.39 -12.36
N VAL A 93 13.42 -12.98 -11.63
CA VAL A 93 13.12 -13.44 -10.27
C VAL A 93 11.74 -14.06 -10.24
N PRO A 94 11.63 -15.35 -9.86
CA PRO A 94 10.34 -15.98 -9.63
C PRO A 94 9.57 -15.28 -8.51
N ILE A 95 8.34 -14.88 -8.79
CA ILE A 95 7.42 -14.26 -7.83
C ILE A 95 6.09 -15.02 -7.93
N PRO A 96 5.85 -16.04 -7.10
CA PRO A 96 4.72 -16.96 -7.25
C PRO A 96 3.34 -16.29 -7.30
N HIS A 97 3.20 -15.16 -6.64
CA HIS A 97 1.96 -14.38 -6.63
C HIS A 97 1.88 -13.30 -7.71
N CYS A 98 2.85 -13.20 -8.62
CA CYS A 98 2.75 -12.35 -9.79
C CYS A 98 1.90 -13.02 -10.87
N SER A 99 1.19 -12.25 -11.69
CA SER A 99 0.36 -12.76 -12.79
C SER A 99 1.16 -13.58 -13.82
N THR A 100 2.43 -13.21 -14.00
CA THR A 100 3.39 -13.93 -14.85
C THR A 100 4.17 -15.00 -14.10
N GLY A 101 4.03 -15.09 -12.75
CA GLY A 101 4.80 -15.95 -11.88
C GLY A 101 6.26 -15.54 -11.68
N PHE A 102 6.72 -14.48 -12.34
CA PHE A 102 8.06 -13.91 -12.21
C PHE A 102 8.06 -12.43 -12.58
N MET A 103 9.11 -11.72 -12.17
CA MET A 103 9.36 -10.32 -12.54
C MET A 103 10.78 -10.17 -13.05
N LEU A 104 10.99 -9.16 -13.88
CA LEU A 104 12.30 -8.72 -14.32
C LEU A 104 12.77 -7.59 -13.42
N MET A 105 13.77 -7.87 -12.58
CA MET A 105 14.38 -6.89 -11.68
C MET A 105 15.33 -5.99 -12.45
N VAL A 106 15.00 -4.72 -12.50
CA VAL A 106 15.70 -3.71 -13.32
C VAL A 106 16.74 -3.00 -12.48
N PRO A 107 18.00 -2.82 -12.99
CA PRO A 107 19.03 -2.01 -12.35
C PRO A 107 18.57 -0.58 -12.10
N LYS A 108 19.05 0.03 -11.00
CA LYS A 108 18.67 1.37 -10.56
C LYS A 108 18.84 2.43 -11.66
N GLN A 109 19.91 2.34 -12.45
CA GLN A 109 20.24 3.27 -13.52
C GLN A 109 19.20 3.27 -14.66
N LEU A 110 18.50 2.16 -14.86
CA LEU A 110 17.51 1.97 -15.92
C LEU A 110 16.06 2.27 -15.46
N LEU A 111 15.83 2.54 -14.17
CA LEU A 111 14.48 2.75 -13.64
C LEU A 111 13.77 3.93 -14.34
N ASN A 112 14.49 5.04 -14.55
CA ASN A 112 13.94 6.21 -15.21
C ASN A 112 13.53 5.96 -16.66
N GLU A 113 14.16 5.01 -17.34
CA GLU A 113 13.84 4.71 -18.74
C GLU A 113 12.45 4.15 -18.89
N TYR A 114 12.07 3.18 -18.05
CA TYR A 114 10.76 2.55 -18.19
C TYR A 114 9.63 3.31 -17.47
N VAL A 115 9.90 4.02 -16.35
CA VAL A 115 8.85 4.77 -15.67
C VAL A 115 8.40 6.03 -16.41
N LYS A 116 9.22 6.54 -17.32
CA LYS A 116 8.91 7.69 -18.18
C LYS A 116 8.10 7.33 -19.43
N GLN A 117 8.02 6.04 -19.76
CA GLN A 117 7.30 5.59 -20.96
C GLN A 117 5.80 5.92 -20.88
N PRO A 118 5.14 6.09 -22.02
CA PRO A 118 3.68 6.23 -22.09
C PRO A 118 2.98 5.04 -21.42
N GLU A 119 1.80 5.31 -20.83
CA GLU A 119 1.01 4.28 -20.13
C GLU A 119 0.61 3.11 -21.04
N ASN A 120 0.44 3.34 -22.35
CA ASN A 120 0.14 2.29 -23.32
C ASN A 120 1.35 1.37 -23.57
N ASP A 121 2.57 1.89 -23.45
CA ASP A 121 3.80 1.15 -23.70
C ASP A 121 4.25 0.39 -22.45
N ILE A 122 4.34 1.06 -21.32
CA ILE A 122 4.72 0.48 -20.02
C ILE A 122 3.74 0.97 -18.94
N SER A 123 2.87 0.07 -18.50
CA SER A 123 1.63 0.38 -17.82
C SER A 123 1.64 0.04 -16.33
N LEU A 124 1.42 1.06 -15.49
CA LEU A 124 1.06 0.87 -14.09
C LEU A 124 -0.37 0.32 -13.95
N LYS A 125 -1.31 0.84 -14.75
CA LYS A 125 -2.72 0.42 -14.69
C LYS A 125 -2.87 -1.06 -14.99
N ARG A 126 -2.21 -1.55 -16.05
CA ARG A 126 -2.24 -2.98 -16.42
C ARG A 126 -1.67 -3.86 -15.30
N TYR A 127 -0.54 -3.46 -14.71
CA TYR A 127 0.00 -4.17 -13.54
C TYR A 127 -0.99 -4.15 -12.36
N THR A 128 -1.56 -2.99 -12.04
CA THR A 128 -2.52 -2.83 -10.93
C THR A 128 -3.74 -3.75 -11.12
N LEU A 129 -4.30 -3.83 -12.32
CA LEU A 129 -5.43 -4.74 -12.62
C LEU A 129 -5.04 -6.21 -12.40
N GLN A 130 -3.85 -6.60 -12.84
CA GLN A 130 -3.36 -7.96 -12.63
C GLN A 130 -3.08 -8.24 -11.14
N ALA A 131 -2.58 -7.24 -10.41
CA ALA A 131 -2.21 -7.37 -9.01
C ALA A 131 -3.42 -7.39 -8.07
N LEU A 132 -4.44 -6.61 -8.33
CA LEU A 132 -5.59 -6.43 -7.43
C LEU A 132 -6.80 -7.30 -7.78
N VAL A 133 -6.89 -7.82 -9.02
CA VAL A 133 -8.01 -8.64 -9.52
C VAL A 133 -9.38 -7.96 -9.23
N PRO A 134 -9.57 -6.69 -9.65
CA PRO A 134 -10.67 -5.85 -9.18
C PRO A 134 -12.06 -6.32 -9.59
N ASP A 135 -12.18 -7.21 -10.59
CA ASP A 135 -13.45 -7.84 -10.95
C ASP A 135 -14.10 -8.61 -9.78
N TYR A 136 -13.31 -8.99 -8.78
CA TYR A 136 -13.77 -9.77 -7.62
C TYR A 136 -13.47 -9.11 -6.27
N THR A 137 -12.48 -8.24 -6.22
CA THR A 137 -12.07 -7.56 -4.97
C THR A 137 -12.74 -6.21 -4.78
N THR A 138 -13.29 -5.67 -5.88
CA THR A 138 -14.08 -4.43 -5.91
C THR A 138 -15.32 -4.62 -6.78
N LEU A 139 -15.98 -3.55 -7.21
CA LEU A 139 -17.10 -3.58 -8.17
C LEU A 139 -16.62 -3.51 -9.64
N GLY A 140 -15.35 -3.80 -9.89
CA GLY A 140 -14.80 -3.84 -11.24
C GLY A 140 -13.54 -2.98 -11.44
N PRO A 141 -12.90 -3.11 -12.61
CA PRO A 141 -11.63 -2.45 -12.93
C PRO A 141 -11.69 -0.92 -12.85
N HIS A 142 -12.80 -0.30 -13.26
CA HIS A 142 -13.00 1.14 -13.29
C HIS A 142 -12.90 1.77 -11.89
N ILE A 143 -13.21 1.03 -10.83
CA ILE A 143 -13.07 1.51 -9.44
C ILE A 143 -11.62 1.89 -9.13
N VAL A 144 -10.65 1.13 -9.65
CA VAL A 144 -9.24 1.24 -9.26
C VAL A 144 -8.44 2.12 -10.22
N ILE A 145 -8.76 2.08 -11.53
CA ILE A 145 -7.91 2.70 -12.57
C ILE A 145 -8.46 4.01 -13.15
N HIS A 146 -9.62 4.47 -12.69
CA HIS A 146 -10.26 5.66 -13.26
C HIS A 146 -9.41 6.92 -13.03
N PRO A 147 -9.01 7.66 -14.07
CA PRO A 147 -8.04 8.76 -13.95
C PRO A 147 -8.57 9.95 -13.14
N VAL A 148 -9.89 10.22 -13.18
CA VAL A 148 -10.52 11.34 -12.48
C VAL A 148 -10.25 11.28 -10.98
N TYR A 149 -10.34 10.10 -10.38
CA TYR A 149 -10.13 9.95 -8.93
C TYR A 149 -8.70 10.19 -8.50
N ARG A 150 -7.72 9.85 -9.33
CA ARG A 150 -6.33 10.22 -9.08
C ARG A 150 -6.14 11.74 -9.04
N ASN A 151 -6.83 12.46 -9.93
CA ASN A 151 -6.79 13.91 -9.97
C ASN A 151 -7.47 14.52 -8.74
N VAL A 152 -8.59 13.95 -8.28
CA VAL A 152 -9.26 14.35 -7.03
C VAL A 152 -8.33 14.16 -5.85
N VAL A 153 -7.70 12.98 -5.71
CA VAL A 153 -6.73 12.71 -4.64
C VAL A 153 -5.57 13.70 -4.68
N HIS A 154 -5.02 13.97 -5.86
CA HIS A 154 -3.94 14.95 -6.01
C HIS A 154 -4.38 16.36 -5.59
N LYS A 155 -5.55 16.81 -6.04
CA LYS A 155 -6.08 18.14 -5.68
C LYS A 155 -6.35 18.26 -4.18
N GLU A 156 -7.05 17.29 -3.59
CA GLU A 156 -7.52 17.37 -2.21
C GLU A 156 -6.45 17.04 -1.17
N LEU A 157 -5.54 16.08 -1.46
CA LEU A 157 -4.53 15.62 -0.51
C LEU A 157 -3.12 16.19 -0.75
N TYR A 158 -2.95 17.01 -1.79
CA TYR A 158 -1.72 17.76 -2.02
C TYR A 158 -1.98 19.26 -2.06
N GLN A 159 -2.78 19.75 -3.02
CA GLN A 159 -2.98 21.21 -3.17
C GLN A 159 -3.77 21.84 -2.03
N LYS A 160 -4.73 21.10 -1.46
CA LYS A 160 -5.61 21.58 -0.37
C LYS A 160 -5.34 20.88 0.97
N VAL A 161 -4.17 20.29 1.15
CA VAL A 161 -3.84 19.58 2.39
C VAL A 161 -3.85 20.50 3.61
N ALA A 162 -3.43 21.77 3.44
CA ALA A 162 -3.40 22.76 4.51
C ALA A 162 -4.79 22.97 5.12
N ASP A 163 -5.81 23.12 4.29
CA ASP A 163 -7.20 23.39 4.73
C ASP A 163 -7.81 22.24 5.55
N LYS A 164 -7.21 21.05 5.45
CA LYS A 164 -7.73 19.85 6.12
C LYS A 164 -7.06 19.57 7.47
N MET A 165 -5.88 20.15 7.73
CA MET A 165 -5.11 19.83 8.93
C MET A 165 -5.81 20.17 10.26
N PRO A 166 -6.58 21.27 10.40
CA PRO A 166 -7.30 21.55 11.65
C PRO A 166 -8.26 20.42 12.03
N MET A 167 -9.12 19.97 11.09
CA MET A 167 -10.09 18.90 11.37
C MET A 167 -9.42 17.54 11.62
N VAL A 168 -8.26 17.28 10.99
CA VAL A 168 -7.47 16.06 11.27
C VAL A 168 -6.90 16.10 12.66
N ASN A 169 -6.43 17.25 13.11
CA ASN A 169 -5.87 17.44 14.45
C ASN A 169 -6.92 17.24 15.55
N GLU A 170 -8.12 17.80 15.37
CA GLU A 170 -9.24 17.58 16.31
C GLU A 170 -9.58 16.10 16.44
N GLU A 171 -9.73 15.42 15.32
CA GLU A 171 -10.06 13.99 15.28
C GLU A 171 -8.92 13.12 15.83
N MET A 172 -7.66 13.51 15.59
CA MET A 172 -6.48 12.85 16.12
C MET A 172 -6.44 12.91 17.64
N LYS A 173 -6.72 14.08 18.23
CA LYS A 173 -6.80 14.25 19.69
C LYS A 173 -7.87 13.34 20.29
N ALA A 174 -9.10 13.37 19.75
CA ALA A 174 -10.18 12.52 20.20
C ALA A 174 -9.83 11.02 20.07
N ALA A 175 -9.16 10.62 18.98
CA ALA A 175 -8.74 9.25 18.79
C ALA A 175 -7.64 8.82 19.79
N LEU A 176 -6.71 9.72 20.14
CA LEU A 176 -5.69 9.47 21.16
C LEU A 176 -6.30 9.38 22.56
N ASP A 177 -7.25 10.26 22.88
CA ASP A 177 -7.95 10.21 24.16
C ASP A 177 -8.68 8.87 24.33
N ASP A 178 -9.41 8.41 23.31
CA ASP A 178 -10.16 7.15 23.36
C ASP A 178 -9.25 5.90 23.39
N ASN A 179 -8.09 5.94 22.74
CA ASN A 179 -7.27 4.73 22.56
C ASN A 179 -6.02 4.66 23.44
N VAL A 180 -5.60 5.77 24.01
CA VAL A 180 -4.40 5.86 24.87
C VAL A 180 -4.75 6.47 26.22
N ALA A 181 -5.24 7.73 26.28
CA ALA A 181 -5.45 8.44 27.53
C ALA A 181 -6.49 7.76 28.44
N SER A 182 -7.59 7.24 27.88
CA SER A 182 -8.64 6.52 28.63
C SER A 182 -8.17 5.21 29.25
N LYS A 183 -7.01 4.68 28.86
CA LYS A 183 -6.44 3.41 29.32
C LYS A 183 -5.30 3.59 30.31
N LEU A 184 -4.96 4.82 30.67
CA LEU A 184 -3.92 5.11 31.67
C LEU A 184 -4.33 4.55 33.04
N ASP A 185 -3.39 3.92 33.72
CA ASP A 185 -3.58 3.52 35.11
C ASP A 185 -3.40 4.70 36.09
N ALA A 186 -3.53 4.43 37.38
CA ALA A 186 -3.41 5.47 38.43
C ALA A 186 -2.00 6.09 38.50
N SER A 187 -0.97 5.45 37.96
CA SER A 187 0.39 5.98 37.89
C SER A 187 0.67 6.75 36.58
N GLY A 188 -0.33 6.88 35.71
CA GLY A 188 -0.21 7.51 34.40
C GLY A 188 0.52 6.65 33.38
N VAL A 189 0.53 5.34 33.56
CA VAL A 189 1.16 4.38 32.64
C VAL A 189 0.11 3.62 31.85
N VAL A 190 0.42 3.30 30.58
CA VAL A 190 -0.39 2.43 29.75
C VAL A 190 0.50 1.51 28.93
N HIS A 191 0.08 0.25 28.79
CA HIS A 191 0.66 -0.70 27.88
C HIS A 191 -0.23 -0.86 26.66
N ILE A 192 0.25 -0.47 25.49
CA ILE A 192 -0.52 -0.49 24.26
C ILE A 192 0.11 -1.41 23.22
N ASN A 193 -0.75 -2.03 22.43
CA ASN A 193 -0.34 -2.62 21.16
C ASN A 193 -0.23 -1.51 20.13
N MET A 194 0.98 -1.19 19.66
CA MET A 194 1.19 -0.07 18.74
C MET A 194 0.46 -0.27 17.41
N TRP A 195 0.39 -1.50 16.91
CA TRP A 195 -0.32 -1.81 15.67
C TRP A 195 -1.82 -1.50 15.79
N ASP A 196 -2.48 -2.01 16.83
CA ASP A 196 -3.93 -1.80 17.02
C ASP A 196 -4.24 -0.33 17.32
N THR A 197 -3.40 0.31 18.14
CA THR A 197 -3.54 1.73 18.50
C THR A 197 -3.34 2.63 17.28
N ALA A 198 -2.29 2.42 16.49
CA ALA A 198 -2.05 3.17 15.26
C ALA A 198 -3.18 2.93 14.24
N SER A 199 -3.69 1.70 14.13
CA SER A 199 -4.83 1.40 13.27
C SER A 199 -6.06 2.23 13.65
N ALA A 200 -6.42 2.25 14.93
CA ALA A 200 -7.58 3.00 15.41
C ALA A 200 -7.44 4.51 15.19
N ILE A 201 -6.28 5.08 15.56
CA ILE A 201 -6.01 6.52 15.46
C ILE A 201 -5.95 6.98 14.00
N LEU A 202 -5.13 6.31 13.18
CA LEU A 202 -4.91 6.73 11.79
C LEU A 202 -6.15 6.51 10.93
N SER A 203 -6.89 5.40 11.12
CA SER A 203 -8.12 5.15 10.38
C SER A 203 -9.19 6.19 10.70
N ARG A 204 -9.35 6.54 11.98
CA ARG A 204 -10.34 7.53 12.40
C ARG A 204 -10.01 8.91 11.82
N SER A 205 -8.78 9.36 11.97
CA SER A 205 -8.32 10.66 11.46
C SER A 205 -8.41 10.76 9.94
N ALA A 206 -8.11 9.68 9.22
CA ALA A 206 -8.24 9.64 7.77
C ALA A 206 -9.69 9.58 7.31
N ASN A 207 -10.55 8.82 7.98
CA ASN A 207 -11.98 8.78 7.65
C ASN A 207 -12.64 10.17 7.78
N ARG A 208 -12.14 11.02 8.69
CA ARG A 208 -12.62 12.40 8.81
C ARG A 208 -12.46 13.20 7.51
N ILE A 209 -11.34 12.98 6.80
CA ILE A 209 -11.11 13.63 5.49
C ILE A 209 -11.75 12.86 4.35
N ILE A 210 -11.63 11.54 4.34
CA ILE A 210 -12.04 10.72 3.20
C ILE A 210 -13.57 10.67 3.12
N SER A 211 -14.22 10.32 4.21
CA SER A 211 -15.65 10.08 4.27
C SER A 211 -16.44 11.26 4.83
N GLY A 212 -15.79 12.08 5.67
CA GLY A 212 -16.44 13.21 6.35
C GLY A 212 -17.46 12.78 7.39
N GLN A 213 -18.11 13.78 8.02
CA GLN A 213 -19.26 13.54 8.89
C GLN A 213 -20.54 13.36 8.06
N PRO A 214 -21.50 12.56 8.55
CA PRO A 214 -21.48 11.80 9.81
C PRO A 214 -20.81 10.41 9.72
N LEU A 215 -20.25 10.04 8.57
CA LEU A 215 -19.74 8.69 8.32
C LEU A 215 -18.53 8.32 9.19
N CYS A 216 -17.60 9.28 9.39
CA CYS A 216 -16.44 9.04 10.24
C CYS A 216 -16.80 8.77 11.71
N ASP A 217 -17.98 9.19 12.17
CA ASP A 217 -18.48 8.96 13.54
C ASP A 217 -19.25 7.63 13.66
N ASN A 218 -19.70 7.08 12.54
CA ASN A 218 -20.47 5.85 12.53
C ASN A 218 -19.56 4.62 12.72
N LYS A 219 -19.78 3.88 13.83
CA LYS A 219 -18.96 2.73 14.18
C LYS A 219 -19.04 1.61 13.14
N GLU A 220 -20.26 1.24 12.68
CA GLU A 220 -20.42 0.17 11.69
C GLU A 220 -19.73 0.50 10.37
N TYR A 221 -19.77 1.76 9.94
CA TYR A 221 -19.06 2.23 8.76
C TYR A 221 -17.55 2.12 8.92
N ARG A 222 -17.00 2.60 10.06
CA ARG A 222 -15.56 2.51 10.34
C ARG A 222 -15.08 1.06 10.43
N ASP A 223 -15.84 0.20 11.11
CA ASP A 223 -15.50 -1.22 11.23
C ASP A 223 -15.49 -1.89 9.84
N ALA A 224 -16.47 -1.60 8.99
CA ALA A 224 -16.51 -2.11 7.61
C ALA A 224 -15.32 -1.62 6.77
N THR A 225 -14.91 -0.35 6.88
CA THR A 225 -13.74 0.19 6.17
C THR A 225 -12.43 -0.44 6.66
N ALA A 226 -12.29 -0.65 7.96
CA ALA A 226 -11.12 -1.29 8.56
C ALA A 226 -11.01 -2.77 8.18
N GLU A 227 -12.12 -3.53 8.24
CA GLU A 227 -12.17 -4.93 7.83
C GLU A 227 -11.86 -5.09 6.34
N TYR A 228 -12.42 -4.23 5.50
CA TYR A 228 -12.11 -4.20 4.07
C TYR A 228 -10.61 -4.00 3.85
N ALA A 229 -10.00 -3.01 4.51
CA ALA A 229 -8.58 -2.73 4.39
C ALA A 229 -7.71 -3.92 4.85
N ALA A 230 -8.08 -4.59 5.94
CA ALA A 230 -7.35 -5.73 6.49
C ALA A 230 -7.40 -6.97 5.58
N THR A 231 -8.52 -7.18 4.88
CA THR A 231 -8.76 -8.40 4.09
C THR A 231 -8.46 -8.26 2.61
N PHE A 232 -8.42 -7.04 2.08
CA PHE A 232 -8.27 -6.76 0.65
C PHE A 232 -6.98 -7.36 0.05
N PHE A 233 -5.83 -7.10 0.67
CA PHE A 233 -4.55 -7.61 0.16
C PHE A 233 -4.47 -9.13 0.14
N ALA A 234 -4.95 -9.78 1.19
CA ALA A 234 -4.97 -11.23 1.26
C ALA A 234 -5.88 -11.81 0.19
N SER A 235 -7.07 -11.24 0.00
CA SER A 235 -8.02 -11.66 -1.05
C SER A 235 -7.45 -11.50 -2.45
N ALA A 236 -6.83 -10.35 -2.75
CA ALA A 236 -6.17 -10.11 -4.02
C ALA A 236 -4.98 -11.06 -4.25
N LEU A 237 -4.20 -11.35 -3.21
CA LEU A 237 -3.09 -12.28 -3.25
C LEU A 237 -3.55 -13.69 -3.58
N TYR A 238 -4.55 -14.21 -2.85
CA TYR A 238 -5.07 -15.57 -3.07
C TYR A 238 -5.79 -15.71 -4.41
N ALA A 239 -6.52 -14.67 -4.86
CA ALA A 239 -7.18 -14.67 -6.16
C ALA A 239 -6.21 -14.93 -7.33
N ARG A 240 -4.95 -14.54 -7.21
CA ARG A 240 -3.92 -14.76 -8.25
C ARG A 240 -3.49 -16.21 -8.40
N PHE A 241 -3.60 -17.01 -7.33
CA PHE A 241 -3.29 -18.45 -7.40
C PHE A 241 -4.43 -19.28 -8.00
N ILE A 242 -5.62 -18.66 -8.20
CA ILE A 242 -6.76 -19.35 -8.83
C ILE A 242 -6.64 -19.25 -10.36
N PRO A 243 -6.64 -20.39 -11.09
CA PRO A 243 -6.65 -20.39 -12.55
C PRO A 243 -7.80 -19.54 -13.11
N PRO A 244 -7.59 -18.79 -14.22
CA PRO A 244 -8.60 -17.89 -14.77
C PRO A 244 -9.96 -18.54 -15.02
N PHE A 245 -10.00 -19.79 -15.47
CA PHE A 245 -11.24 -20.52 -15.73
C PHE A 245 -12.02 -20.93 -14.46
N LEU A 246 -11.35 -21.00 -13.31
CA LEU A 246 -11.99 -21.27 -12.02
C LEU A 246 -12.38 -19.99 -11.25
N ARG A 247 -11.86 -18.84 -11.65
CA ARG A 247 -12.15 -17.57 -10.97
C ARG A 247 -13.64 -17.23 -10.90
N PRO A 248 -14.43 -17.35 -11.98
CA PRO A 248 -15.85 -17.05 -11.94
C PRO A 248 -16.64 -17.93 -10.95
N LEU A 249 -16.14 -19.14 -10.69
CA LEU A 249 -16.77 -20.09 -9.76
C LEU A 249 -16.35 -19.86 -8.31
N LEU A 250 -15.05 -19.65 -8.07
CA LEU A 250 -14.49 -19.64 -6.70
C LEU A 250 -14.38 -18.24 -6.09
N LEU A 251 -13.99 -17.23 -6.89
CA LEU A 251 -13.70 -15.89 -6.34
C LEU A 251 -14.93 -15.14 -5.82
N PRO A 252 -16.14 -15.26 -6.39
CA PRO A 252 -17.33 -14.63 -5.79
C PRO A 252 -17.59 -15.13 -4.36
N TYR A 253 -17.30 -16.40 -4.08
CA TYR A 253 -17.42 -16.95 -2.73
C TYR A 253 -16.26 -16.50 -1.82
N MET A 254 -15.01 -16.57 -2.31
CA MET A 254 -13.82 -16.20 -1.53
C MET A 254 -13.78 -14.71 -1.20
N CYS A 255 -14.19 -13.83 -2.11
CA CYS A 255 -14.21 -12.38 -1.93
C CYS A 255 -15.53 -11.86 -1.32
N ARG A 256 -16.47 -12.74 -0.95
CA ARG A 256 -17.74 -12.34 -0.31
C ARG A 256 -17.56 -11.46 0.94
N PRO A 257 -16.55 -11.68 1.82
CA PRO A 257 -16.31 -10.78 2.95
C PRO A 257 -16.07 -9.32 2.49
N LEU A 258 -15.30 -9.10 1.43
CA LEU A 258 -15.06 -7.75 0.88
C LEU A 258 -16.37 -7.11 0.37
N MET A 259 -17.19 -7.88 -0.34
CA MET A 259 -18.48 -7.39 -0.84
C MET A 259 -19.42 -7.01 0.31
N ARG A 260 -19.45 -7.79 1.38
CA ARG A 260 -20.22 -7.44 2.60
C ARG A 260 -19.74 -6.15 3.24
N CYS A 261 -18.43 -5.91 3.28
CA CYS A 261 -17.91 -4.62 3.78
C CYS A 261 -18.38 -3.44 2.92
N ILE A 262 -18.38 -3.59 1.57
CA ILE A 262 -18.89 -2.56 0.65
C ILE A 262 -20.40 -2.36 0.86
N GLU A 263 -21.18 -3.43 0.99
CA GLU A 263 -22.63 -3.37 1.24
C GLU A 263 -22.95 -2.69 2.59
N THR A 264 -22.21 -3.03 3.65
CA THR A 264 -22.35 -2.38 4.96
C THR A 264 -22.01 -0.91 4.89
N ALA A 265 -20.90 -0.56 4.25
CA ALA A 265 -20.52 0.85 4.05
C ALA A 265 -21.58 1.60 3.22
N ALA A 266 -22.13 0.98 2.18
CA ALA A 266 -23.17 1.55 1.34
C ALA A 266 -24.48 1.80 2.10
N LYS A 267 -24.87 0.92 3.02
CA LYS A 267 -26.03 1.10 3.88
C LYS A 267 -26.00 2.44 4.62
N HIS A 268 -24.82 2.81 5.13
CA HIS A 268 -24.63 4.06 5.89
C HIS A 268 -24.31 5.25 4.99
N ALA A 269 -23.54 5.06 3.92
CA ALA A 269 -23.11 6.15 3.06
C ALA A 269 -24.17 6.61 2.06
N THR A 270 -25.06 5.71 1.58
CA THR A 270 -26.05 6.07 0.54
C THR A 270 -26.99 7.20 0.94
N PRO A 271 -27.52 7.30 2.17
CA PRO A 271 -28.33 8.45 2.58
C PRO A 271 -27.56 9.76 2.49
N VAL A 272 -26.32 9.80 2.99
CA VAL A 272 -25.43 10.98 2.95
C VAL A 272 -25.09 11.36 1.51
N LEU A 273 -24.82 10.37 0.66
CA LEU A 273 -24.59 10.60 -0.77
C LEU A 273 -25.78 11.24 -1.45
N LYS A 274 -26.99 10.70 -1.25
CA LYS A 274 -28.22 11.22 -1.84
C LYS A 274 -28.52 12.66 -1.39
N GLU A 275 -28.29 12.97 -0.11
CA GLU A 275 -28.43 14.33 0.42
C GLU A 275 -27.46 15.29 -0.28
N ARG A 276 -26.16 14.94 -0.37
CA ARG A 276 -25.16 15.80 -1.03
C ARG A 276 -25.40 15.92 -2.53
N MET A 277 -25.85 14.85 -3.19
CA MET A 277 -26.26 14.89 -4.61
C MET A 277 -27.44 15.84 -4.83
N ALA A 278 -28.45 15.83 -3.97
CA ALA A 278 -29.57 16.75 -4.05
C ALA A 278 -29.15 18.22 -3.85
N ILE A 279 -28.19 18.49 -2.96
CA ILE A 279 -27.62 19.85 -2.80
C ILE A 279 -26.91 20.28 -4.08
N ILE A 280 -26.14 19.39 -4.72
CA ILE A 280 -25.45 19.68 -5.98
C ILE A 280 -26.43 19.96 -7.10
N ASP A 281 -27.49 19.15 -7.23
CA ASP A 281 -28.50 19.29 -8.27
C ASP A 281 -29.27 20.60 -8.10
N ALA A 282 -29.69 20.95 -6.88
CA ALA A 282 -30.35 22.20 -6.56
C ALA A 282 -29.47 23.45 -6.77
N ALA A 283 -28.17 23.34 -6.57
CA ALA A 283 -27.21 24.41 -6.80
C ALA A 283 -26.99 24.65 -8.30
N GLU A 284 -26.92 23.58 -9.08
CA GLU A 284 -26.79 23.64 -10.54
C GLU A 284 -28.03 24.29 -11.19
N GLU A 285 -29.25 23.95 -10.73
CA GLU A 285 -30.49 24.60 -11.21
C GLU A 285 -30.52 26.12 -10.96
N LYS A 286 -29.79 26.58 -9.92
CA LYS A 286 -29.72 28.01 -9.54
C LYS A 286 -28.46 28.71 -10.03
N ASP A 287 -27.58 27.99 -10.74
CA ASP A 287 -26.25 28.47 -11.18
C ASP A 287 -25.41 29.05 -10.03
N ILE A 288 -25.39 28.36 -8.88
CA ILE A 288 -24.59 28.70 -7.70
C ILE A 288 -23.64 27.58 -7.32
N GLU A 289 -22.59 27.88 -6.55
CA GLU A 289 -21.74 26.84 -5.97
C GLU A 289 -22.49 26.07 -4.87
N PRO A 290 -22.42 24.71 -4.86
CA PRO A 290 -23.04 23.92 -3.82
C PRO A 290 -22.31 24.08 -2.48
N ASP A 291 -23.06 24.28 -1.39
CA ASP A 291 -22.56 24.30 -0.03
C ASP A 291 -22.36 22.87 0.47
N LEU A 292 -21.13 22.38 0.40
CA LEU A 292 -20.76 21.02 0.74
C LEU A 292 -19.60 20.99 1.76
N PRO A 293 -19.56 19.95 2.61
CA PRO A 293 -18.42 19.74 3.50
C PRO A 293 -17.08 19.66 2.74
N ASN A 294 -16.02 20.22 3.32
CA ASN A 294 -14.67 20.18 2.75
C ASN A 294 -13.99 18.82 2.99
N ASP A 295 -14.57 17.76 2.40
CA ASP A 295 -14.04 16.39 2.46
C ASP A 295 -13.89 15.77 1.06
N MET A 296 -13.24 14.61 1.00
CA MET A 296 -13.02 13.92 -0.26
C MET A 296 -14.31 13.34 -0.84
N LEU A 297 -15.27 12.98 0.00
CA LEU A 297 -16.56 12.47 -0.47
C LEU A 297 -17.26 13.52 -1.35
N SER A 298 -17.35 14.77 -0.89
CA SER A 298 -17.91 15.87 -1.68
C SER A 298 -17.15 16.09 -3.00
N ALA A 299 -15.81 16.05 -2.94
CA ALA A 299 -14.97 16.22 -4.13
C ALA A 299 -15.16 15.06 -5.15
N ILE A 300 -15.34 13.84 -4.66
CA ILE A 300 -15.58 12.65 -5.49
C ILE A 300 -16.97 12.73 -6.14
N ILE A 301 -18.00 13.13 -5.41
CA ILE A 301 -19.36 13.31 -5.95
C ILE A 301 -19.36 14.35 -7.08
N LEU A 302 -18.74 15.52 -6.84
CA LEU A 302 -18.62 16.58 -7.85
C LEU A 302 -17.85 16.13 -9.10
N ALA A 303 -16.77 15.34 -8.90
CA ALA A 303 -15.99 14.80 -9.99
C ALA A 303 -16.78 13.72 -10.77
N ALA A 304 -17.52 12.87 -10.07
CA ALA A 304 -18.36 11.84 -10.66
C ALA A 304 -19.49 12.43 -11.51
N LYS A 305 -20.12 13.51 -11.04
CA LYS A 305 -21.18 14.21 -11.80
C LYS A 305 -20.69 14.76 -13.13
N LYS A 306 -19.44 15.24 -13.16
CA LYS A 306 -18.79 15.83 -14.35
C LYS A 306 -18.01 14.81 -15.18
N ASP A 307 -18.17 13.52 -14.90
CA ASP A 307 -17.36 12.49 -15.54
C ASP A 307 -17.81 12.24 -16.99
N PRO A 308 -16.88 12.27 -17.96
CA PRO A 308 -17.21 12.04 -19.37
C PRO A 308 -17.67 10.60 -19.67
N ASN A 309 -17.44 9.63 -18.75
CA ASN A 309 -17.94 8.26 -18.92
C ASN A 309 -19.44 8.12 -18.59
N GLY A 310 -20.08 9.18 -18.13
CA GLY A 310 -21.52 9.28 -17.99
C GLY A 310 -22.06 8.92 -16.61
N PRO A 311 -23.41 8.79 -16.51
CA PRO A 311 -24.14 8.71 -15.24
C PRO A 311 -23.77 7.51 -14.35
N SER A 312 -23.23 6.43 -14.93
CA SER A 312 -22.82 5.25 -14.16
C SER A 312 -21.74 5.55 -13.12
N GLU A 313 -20.92 6.59 -13.34
CA GLU A 313 -19.91 7.03 -12.38
C GLU A 313 -20.52 7.78 -11.18
N TYR A 314 -21.72 8.34 -11.35
CA TYR A 314 -22.47 9.07 -10.31
C TYR A 314 -23.35 8.16 -9.44
N GLU A 315 -23.34 6.84 -9.69
CA GLU A 315 -24.08 5.87 -8.90
C GLU A 315 -23.52 5.76 -7.47
N PRO A 316 -24.38 5.82 -6.41
CA PRO A 316 -23.93 5.76 -5.03
C PRO A 316 -23.04 4.57 -4.71
N MET A 317 -23.35 3.38 -5.23
CA MET A 317 -22.57 2.18 -4.99
C MET A 317 -21.15 2.26 -5.58
N VAL A 318 -20.99 2.89 -6.75
CA VAL A 318 -19.68 3.12 -7.40
C VAL A 318 -18.85 4.09 -6.55
N ILE A 319 -19.47 5.17 -6.06
CA ILE A 319 -18.79 6.13 -5.19
C ILE A 319 -18.35 5.46 -3.88
N VAL A 320 -19.22 4.66 -3.25
CA VAL A 320 -18.87 3.91 -2.04
C VAL A 320 -17.71 2.96 -2.28
N ALA A 321 -17.72 2.19 -3.37
CA ALA A 321 -16.63 1.26 -3.67
C ALA A 321 -15.28 1.99 -3.82
N ARG A 322 -15.27 3.20 -4.39
CA ARG A 322 -14.07 4.05 -4.47
C ARG A 322 -13.60 4.57 -3.14
N MET A 323 -14.54 4.97 -2.28
CA MET A 323 -14.26 5.35 -0.91
C MET A 323 -13.60 4.21 -0.13
N MET A 324 -14.10 2.96 -0.32
CA MET A 324 -13.51 1.78 0.31
C MET A 324 -12.07 1.53 -0.16
N VAL A 325 -11.80 1.67 -1.46
CA VAL A 325 -10.43 1.54 -2.00
C VAL A 325 -9.51 2.65 -1.48
N LEU A 326 -9.98 3.90 -1.39
CA LEU A 326 -9.19 5.00 -0.84
C LEU A 326 -8.86 4.77 0.65
N ASN A 327 -9.83 4.33 1.44
CA ASN A 327 -9.62 3.95 2.84
C ASN A 327 -8.61 2.82 2.98
N PHE A 328 -8.69 1.79 2.14
CA PHE A 328 -7.71 0.69 2.10
C PHE A 328 -6.29 1.20 1.83
N VAL A 329 -6.10 1.95 0.73
CA VAL A 329 -4.78 2.43 0.32
C VAL A 329 -4.13 3.31 1.40
N GLN A 330 -4.92 4.15 2.05
CA GLN A 330 -4.44 5.05 3.08
C GLN A 330 -4.18 4.33 4.41
N SER A 331 -5.09 3.48 4.89
CA SER A 331 -5.03 2.92 6.23
C SER A 331 -3.85 1.95 6.40
N TYR A 332 -3.68 0.99 5.51
CA TYR A 332 -2.68 -0.05 5.64
C TYR A 332 -1.24 0.48 5.57
N THR A 333 -0.95 1.35 4.60
CA THR A 333 0.41 1.86 4.40
C THR A 333 0.86 2.75 5.55
N ASN A 334 -0.02 3.63 6.04
CA ASN A 334 0.28 4.50 7.18
C ASN A 334 0.42 3.70 8.48
N LEU A 335 -0.40 2.66 8.68
CA LEU A 335 -0.31 1.76 9.82
C LEU A 335 1.05 1.07 9.89
N VAL A 336 1.49 0.45 8.79
CA VAL A 336 2.80 -0.20 8.69
C VAL A 336 3.93 0.80 8.97
N THR A 337 3.83 1.99 8.39
CA THR A 337 4.85 3.03 8.52
C THR A 337 4.93 3.57 9.94
N MET A 338 3.80 3.93 10.56
CA MET A 338 3.78 4.48 11.92
C MET A 338 4.28 3.46 12.96
N THR A 339 3.89 2.20 12.82
CA THR A 339 4.33 1.15 13.75
C THR A 339 5.83 0.91 13.63
N ASN A 340 6.38 0.85 12.40
CA ASN A 340 7.82 0.74 12.19
C ASN A 340 8.56 1.97 12.74
N LEU A 341 8.05 3.18 12.50
CA LEU A 341 8.63 4.44 12.95
C LEU A 341 8.78 4.48 14.47
N VAL A 342 7.72 4.11 15.20
CA VAL A 342 7.78 4.05 16.67
C VAL A 342 8.77 2.99 17.13
N TYR A 343 8.75 1.78 16.56
CA TYR A 343 9.70 0.74 16.92
C TYR A 343 11.15 1.13 16.61
N ASP A 344 11.41 1.78 15.49
CA ASP A 344 12.75 2.28 15.14
C ASP A 344 13.23 3.33 16.15
N LEU A 345 12.36 4.28 16.51
CA LEU A 345 12.67 5.35 17.46
C LEU A 345 13.00 4.80 18.86
N ILE A 346 12.11 3.96 19.42
CA ILE A 346 12.25 3.48 20.80
C ILE A 346 13.29 2.37 20.95
N SER A 347 13.85 1.88 19.86
CA SER A 347 14.91 0.87 19.85
C SER A 347 16.28 1.42 19.47
N LEU A 348 16.44 2.73 19.46
CA LEU A 348 17.77 3.35 19.34
C LEU A 348 18.66 2.99 20.53
N PRO A 349 20.00 2.97 20.35
CA PRO A 349 20.92 2.87 21.48
C PRO A 349 20.61 3.93 22.55
N ALA A 350 20.83 3.63 23.83
CA ALA A 350 20.34 4.46 24.94
C ALA A 350 20.68 5.95 24.79
N GLY A 351 21.95 6.30 24.58
CA GLY A 351 22.34 7.71 24.43
C GLY A 351 21.74 8.37 23.17
N ASP A 352 21.63 7.64 22.05
CA ASP A 352 21.02 8.14 20.82
C ASP A 352 19.51 8.35 20.98
N TYR A 353 18.85 7.44 21.75
CA TYR A 353 17.42 7.55 22.04
C TYR A 353 17.11 8.81 22.85
N GLU A 354 17.84 9.03 23.95
CA GLU A 354 17.64 10.19 24.83
C GLU A 354 17.88 11.51 24.09
N ALA A 355 18.98 11.58 23.32
CA ALA A 355 19.28 12.74 22.51
C ALA A 355 18.20 12.98 21.42
N MET A 356 17.74 11.91 20.75
CA MET A 356 16.72 12.03 19.70
C MET A 356 15.39 12.50 20.24
N ILE A 357 14.92 11.96 21.37
CA ILE A 357 13.67 12.38 22.03
C ILE A 357 13.77 13.84 22.47
N SER A 358 14.89 14.24 23.09
CA SER A 358 15.14 15.63 23.50
C SER A 358 15.10 16.60 22.33
N ASP A 359 15.82 16.28 21.26
CA ASP A 359 15.92 17.15 20.09
C ASP A 359 14.60 17.26 19.31
N LEU A 360 13.85 16.14 19.15
CA LEU A 360 12.53 16.17 18.53
C LEU A 360 11.55 17.03 19.35
N ARG A 361 11.56 16.93 20.67
CA ARG A 361 10.72 17.75 21.52
C ARG A 361 11.10 19.23 21.48
N ALA A 362 12.39 19.52 21.43
CA ALA A 362 12.91 20.88 21.27
C ALA A 362 12.47 21.47 19.92
N GLU A 363 12.62 20.73 18.82
CA GLU A 363 12.14 21.13 17.48
C GLU A 363 10.63 21.43 17.51
N ILE A 364 9.82 20.51 18.05
CA ILE A 364 8.36 20.69 18.14
C ILE A 364 8.03 21.96 18.95
N SER A 365 8.61 22.12 20.13
CA SER A 365 8.32 23.26 21.02
C SER A 365 8.74 24.59 20.38
N GLN A 366 9.89 24.63 19.73
CA GLN A 366 10.38 25.81 19.01
C GLN A 366 9.44 26.20 17.86
N GLU A 367 8.98 25.21 17.09
CA GLU A 367 8.08 25.48 15.97
C GLU A 367 6.66 25.83 16.43
N MET A 368 6.16 25.25 17.53
CA MET A 368 4.88 25.62 18.16
C MET A 368 4.86 27.07 18.64
N ALA A 369 5.99 27.57 19.12
CA ALA A 369 6.12 28.95 19.61
C ALA A 369 5.90 30.01 18.52
N LYS A 370 5.89 29.63 17.23
CA LYS A 370 5.59 30.53 16.10
C LYS A 370 4.10 30.82 15.93
N GLY A 371 3.21 30.14 16.66
CA GLY A 371 1.77 30.44 16.75
C GLY A 371 0.89 29.77 15.69
N ASP A 372 1.45 28.95 14.79
CA ASP A 372 0.72 28.22 13.76
C ASP A 372 0.77 26.69 13.96
N ALA A 373 0.81 26.27 15.23
CA ALA A 373 0.91 24.86 15.60
C ALA A 373 -0.15 23.99 14.90
N PHE A 374 0.29 22.81 14.41
CA PHE A 374 -0.52 21.85 13.69
C PHE A 374 -1.01 22.29 12.30
N SER A 375 -0.52 23.43 11.78
CA SER A 375 -0.72 23.82 10.39
C SER A 375 0.14 22.98 9.43
N HIS A 376 -0.16 23.06 8.13
CA HIS A 376 0.70 22.42 7.12
C HIS A 376 2.12 22.99 7.18
N GLU A 377 2.26 24.31 7.31
CA GLU A 377 3.53 25.04 7.39
C GLU A 377 4.34 24.61 8.61
N PHE A 378 3.69 24.44 9.77
CA PHE A 378 4.31 23.87 10.97
C PHE A 378 4.97 22.53 10.66
N PHE A 379 4.24 21.58 10.04
CA PHE A 379 4.79 20.26 9.70
C PHE A 379 5.92 20.33 8.68
N GLN A 380 5.92 21.31 7.78
CA GLN A 380 7.01 21.47 6.80
C GLN A 380 8.33 21.93 7.45
N ARG A 381 8.28 22.55 8.62
CA ARG A 381 9.44 23.03 9.37
C ARG A 381 10.02 21.98 10.33
N LEU A 382 9.31 20.88 10.62
CA LEU A 382 9.81 19.78 11.45
C LEU A 382 10.80 18.92 10.62
N THR A 383 12.03 19.40 10.50
CA THR A 383 13.05 18.82 9.59
C THR A 383 13.74 17.60 10.18
N LEU A 384 14.01 17.59 11.50
CA LEU A 384 14.56 16.42 12.19
C LEU A 384 13.55 15.27 12.22
N MET A 385 12.29 15.60 12.52
CA MET A 385 11.21 14.61 12.47
C MET A 385 11.03 14.05 11.04
N ASP A 386 11.13 14.91 10.03
CA ASP A 386 11.09 14.48 8.62
C ASP A 386 12.23 13.50 8.28
N SER A 387 13.44 13.79 8.74
CA SER A 387 14.62 12.94 8.56
C SER A 387 14.42 11.56 9.22
N LEU A 388 13.94 11.51 10.46
CA LEU A 388 13.63 10.26 11.15
C LEU A 388 12.57 9.44 10.40
N ILE A 389 11.47 10.07 9.95
CA ILE A 389 10.40 9.40 9.22
C ILE A 389 10.93 8.88 7.88
N ARG A 390 11.66 9.71 7.12
CA ARG A 390 12.27 9.30 5.85
C ARG A 390 13.17 8.09 6.01
N GLU A 391 14.03 8.10 7.05
CA GLU A 391 14.96 7.01 7.31
C GLU A 391 14.24 5.72 7.72
N SER A 392 13.20 5.81 8.56
CA SER A 392 12.37 4.66 8.94
C SER A 392 11.70 4.03 7.71
N ILE A 393 11.09 4.85 6.84
CA ILE A 393 10.48 4.39 5.59
C ILE A 393 11.53 3.78 4.65
N ARG A 394 12.71 4.40 4.52
CA ARG A 394 13.82 3.87 3.71
C ARG A 394 14.24 2.48 4.21
N TYR A 395 14.44 2.37 5.51
CA TYR A 395 14.95 1.15 6.11
C TYR A 395 13.91 0.02 6.16
N ASN A 396 12.61 0.37 6.26
CA ASN A 396 11.49 -0.56 6.33
C ASN A 396 10.47 -0.35 5.20
N PRO A 397 10.87 -0.51 3.91
CA PRO A 397 9.89 -0.51 2.85
C PRO A 397 8.89 -1.66 3.03
N ILE A 398 7.64 -1.44 2.68
CA ILE A 398 6.55 -2.41 2.88
C ILE A 398 6.81 -3.70 2.08
N GLY A 399 7.30 -3.55 0.85
CA GLY A 399 7.59 -4.68 -0.05
C GLY A 399 9.07 -4.89 -0.32
N GLU A 400 9.44 -6.11 -0.70
CA GLU A 400 10.77 -6.41 -1.25
C GLU A 400 10.95 -5.79 -2.63
N THR A 401 9.84 -5.65 -3.39
CA THR A 401 9.81 -5.07 -4.74
C THR A 401 8.93 -3.83 -4.78
N GLY A 402 9.12 -3.03 -5.84
CA GLY A 402 8.27 -1.90 -6.16
C GLY A 402 8.55 -1.35 -7.56
N ILE A 403 7.95 -0.21 -7.89
CA ILE A 403 8.01 0.41 -9.21
C ILE A 403 7.52 -0.53 -10.33
N GLU A 404 6.62 -1.44 -9.98
CA GLU A 404 6.12 -2.45 -10.89
C GLU A 404 5.36 -1.83 -12.07
N ARG A 405 5.64 -2.36 -13.27
CA ARG A 405 4.98 -1.99 -14.53
C ARG A 405 4.85 -3.21 -15.44
N ALA A 406 3.76 -3.28 -16.16
CA ALA A 406 3.57 -4.28 -17.22
C ALA A 406 3.95 -3.70 -18.58
N VAL A 407 4.76 -4.43 -19.36
CA VAL A 407 5.09 -4.06 -20.74
C VAL A 407 3.87 -4.32 -21.63
N GLY A 408 3.24 -3.23 -22.09
CA GLY A 408 2.05 -3.26 -22.95
C GLY A 408 2.35 -3.14 -24.43
N LYS A 409 3.49 -2.53 -24.76
CA LYS A 409 3.91 -2.24 -26.12
C LYS A 409 4.00 -3.49 -26.99
N GLN A 410 3.37 -3.46 -28.15
CA GLN A 410 3.50 -4.51 -29.15
C GLN A 410 4.98 -4.62 -29.57
N GLY A 411 5.51 -5.83 -29.62
CA GLY A 411 6.91 -6.08 -29.89
C GLY A 411 7.86 -5.86 -28.70
N GLY A 412 7.36 -5.42 -27.53
CA GLY A 412 8.16 -5.26 -26.32
C GLY A 412 8.86 -3.89 -26.20
N PHE A 413 9.81 -3.79 -25.27
CA PHE A 413 10.58 -2.56 -24.98
C PHE A 413 12.07 -2.86 -24.94
N THR A 414 12.88 -1.97 -25.51
CA THR A 414 14.35 -2.09 -25.50
C THR A 414 14.95 -0.95 -24.69
N PHE A 415 15.73 -1.30 -23.68
CA PHE A 415 16.49 -0.34 -22.87
C PHE A 415 17.66 0.24 -23.66
N SER A 416 18.21 1.39 -23.20
CA SER A 416 19.35 2.08 -23.81
C SER A 416 20.63 1.21 -23.91
N ASN A 417 20.75 0.21 -23.02
CA ASN A 417 21.85 -0.76 -23.03
C ASN A 417 21.64 -1.94 -24.02
N GLY A 418 20.60 -1.88 -24.86
CA GLY A 418 20.27 -2.90 -25.84
C GLY A 418 19.47 -4.10 -25.32
N ILE A 419 19.19 -4.19 -24.01
CA ILE A 419 18.40 -5.28 -23.47
C ILE A 419 16.93 -5.10 -23.87
N HIS A 420 16.41 -6.06 -24.62
CA HIS A 420 15.02 -6.12 -25.02
C HIS A 420 14.19 -6.93 -24.04
N VAL A 421 13.03 -6.41 -23.61
CA VAL A 421 12.04 -7.10 -22.77
C VAL A 421 10.75 -7.33 -23.58
N PRO A 422 10.15 -8.52 -23.53
CA PRO A 422 8.99 -8.84 -24.34
C PRO A 422 7.72 -8.21 -23.81
N GLN A 423 6.71 -8.10 -24.67
CA GLN A 423 5.35 -7.73 -24.27
C GLN A 423 4.82 -8.69 -23.21
N GLY A 424 4.09 -8.17 -22.22
CA GLY A 424 3.55 -8.93 -21.09
C GLY A 424 4.53 -9.11 -19.93
N ALA A 425 5.82 -8.80 -20.09
CA ALA A 425 6.78 -8.84 -18.99
C ALA A 425 6.39 -7.85 -17.89
N ILE A 426 6.64 -8.22 -16.62
CA ILE A 426 6.53 -7.33 -15.48
C ILE A 426 7.93 -6.86 -15.08
N LEU A 427 8.14 -5.55 -15.13
CA LEU A 427 9.36 -4.87 -14.66
C LEU A 427 9.17 -4.45 -13.21
N ALA A 428 10.21 -4.57 -12.39
CA ALA A 428 10.20 -4.15 -10.99
C ALA A 428 11.60 -3.73 -10.52
N ALA A 429 11.67 -3.04 -9.39
CA ALA A 429 12.90 -2.78 -8.65
C ALA A 429 12.93 -3.59 -7.35
N PRO A 430 14.06 -4.18 -6.93
CA PRO A 430 14.23 -4.77 -5.60
C PRO A 430 14.45 -3.65 -4.57
N ILE A 431 13.38 -2.93 -4.21
CA ILE A 431 13.41 -1.68 -3.45
C ILE A 431 14.18 -1.84 -2.13
N LYS A 432 13.86 -2.87 -1.36
CA LYS A 432 14.45 -3.05 -0.05
C LYS A 432 15.96 -3.29 -0.12
N ALA A 433 16.39 -4.04 -1.13
CA ALA A 433 17.81 -4.28 -1.34
C ALA A 433 18.53 -3.00 -1.77
N TYR A 434 17.92 -2.18 -2.65
CA TYR A 434 18.51 -0.89 -3.05
C TYR A 434 18.59 0.10 -1.89
N GLN A 435 17.55 0.20 -1.09
CA GLN A 435 17.47 1.16 0.01
C GLN A 435 18.27 0.74 1.25
N ARG A 436 18.74 -0.51 1.32
CA ARG A 436 19.64 -1.02 2.37
C ARG A 436 21.05 -1.33 1.89
N ASP A 437 21.41 -0.88 0.68
CA ASP A 437 22.75 -1.06 0.14
C ASP A 437 23.73 -0.13 0.87
N GLU A 438 24.69 -0.72 1.58
CA GLU A 438 25.71 0.01 2.36
C GLU A 438 26.57 0.98 1.50
N ARG A 439 26.66 0.75 0.18
CA ARG A 439 27.39 1.66 -0.73
C ARG A 439 26.60 2.95 -0.98
N SER A 440 25.27 2.87 -1.01
CA SER A 440 24.39 4.04 -1.16
C SER A 440 24.03 4.66 0.19
N TYR A 441 23.99 3.84 1.24
CA TYR A 441 23.53 4.21 2.58
C TYR A 441 24.43 3.60 3.65
N PRO A 442 25.67 4.09 3.81
CA PRO A 442 26.61 3.58 4.79
C PRO A 442 26.09 3.78 6.23
N GLY A 443 26.48 2.88 7.12
CA GLY A 443 26.16 2.94 8.54
C GLY A 443 24.73 2.47 8.91
N GLY A 444 24.02 1.78 8.01
CA GLY A 444 22.72 1.19 8.28
C GLY A 444 21.60 2.22 8.53
N PHE A 445 20.92 2.11 9.70
CA PHE A 445 19.86 3.04 10.11
C PHE A 445 20.46 4.28 10.77
N ASN A 446 20.22 5.46 10.20
CA ASN A 446 20.65 6.75 10.75
C ASN A 446 19.48 7.77 10.68
N PRO A 447 18.81 8.05 11.80
CA PRO A 447 17.62 8.93 11.83
C PRO A 447 17.93 10.39 11.45
N ARG A 448 19.20 10.80 11.43
CA ARG A 448 19.65 12.15 11.05
C ARG A 448 20.19 12.24 9.61
N ARG A 449 20.10 11.14 8.85
CA ARG A 449 20.71 11.06 7.52
C ARG A 449 20.34 12.22 6.58
N SER A 450 19.08 12.61 6.52
CA SER A 450 18.67 13.74 5.69
C SER A 450 19.17 15.10 6.20
N MET A 451 19.45 15.22 7.50
CA MET A 451 20.04 16.43 8.08
C MET A 451 21.53 16.55 7.75
N GLU A 452 22.20 15.42 7.56
CA GLU A 452 23.62 15.33 7.22
C GLU A 452 23.86 15.46 5.71
N ASP A 453 22.82 15.27 4.90
CA ASP A 453 22.86 15.40 3.44
C ASP A 453 22.78 16.90 3.07
N PRO A 454 23.72 17.44 2.23
CA PRO A 454 23.68 18.84 1.81
C PRO A 454 22.41 19.26 1.08
N GLU A 455 21.70 18.32 0.44
CA GLU A 455 20.44 18.58 -0.26
C GLU A 455 19.23 18.55 0.68
N HIS A 456 19.39 18.09 1.92
CA HIS A 456 18.33 17.95 2.93
C HIS A 456 17.04 17.34 2.36
N PRO A 457 17.07 16.13 1.76
CA PRO A 457 15.92 15.57 1.07
C PRO A 457 14.78 15.27 2.06
N LYS A 458 13.57 15.69 1.70
CA LYS A 458 12.36 15.47 2.50
C LYS A 458 11.80 14.07 2.29
N MET A 459 10.99 13.59 3.25
CA MET A 459 10.32 12.30 3.12
C MET A 459 9.37 12.23 1.91
N THR A 460 8.89 13.37 1.43
CA THR A 460 7.99 13.47 0.27
C THR A 460 8.72 13.49 -1.08
N ASP A 461 10.04 13.65 -1.08
CA ASP A 461 10.82 13.68 -2.31
C ASP A 461 10.94 12.29 -2.91
N ILE A 462 10.93 12.25 -4.24
CA ILE A 462 11.01 11.01 -5.01
C ILE A 462 12.27 11.03 -5.88
N SER A 463 13.04 9.96 -5.79
CA SER A 463 14.26 9.78 -6.59
C SER A 463 14.53 8.29 -6.81
N PRO A 464 15.42 7.92 -7.74
CA PRO A 464 15.87 6.53 -7.86
C PRO A 464 16.55 5.99 -6.60
N ASP A 465 16.97 6.87 -5.68
CA ASP A 465 17.55 6.53 -4.39
C ASP A 465 16.52 6.32 -3.30
N PHE A 466 15.31 6.90 -3.45
CA PHE A 466 14.23 6.78 -2.48
C PHE A 466 12.91 6.43 -3.18
N LEU A 467 12.58 5.13 -3.20
CA LEU A 467 11.54 4.55 -4.06
C LEU A 467 10.21 4.25 -3.35
N ASN A 468 10.10 4.54 -2.05
CA ASN A 468 8.94 4.15 -1.24
C ASN A 468 7.62 4.79 -1.70
N PHE A 469 7.68 6.00 -2.24
CA PHE A 469 6.51 6.66 -2.82
C PHE A 469 6.39 6.48 -4.33
N GLY A 470 7.11 5.53 -4.90
CA GLY A 470 7.12 5.32 -6.34
C GLY A 470 8.06 6.27 -7.07
N LEU A 471 8.00 6.25 -8.41
CA LEU A 471 8.87 7.05 -9.27
C LEU A 471 8.11 7.55 -10.51
N GLY A 472 8.44 8.76 -10.96
CA GLY A 472 7.87 9.38 -12.15
C GLY A 472 6.36 9.62 -12.03
N ARG A 473 5.61 9.44 -13.12
CA ARG A 473 4.15 9.66 -13.15
C ARG A 473 3.37 8.73 -12.22
N GLY A 474 3.98 7.62 -11.81
CA GLY A 474 3.39 6.64 -10.88
C GLY A 474 3.63 6.95 -9.41
N ALA A 475 4.25 8.08 -9.07
CA ALA A 475 4.47 8.46 -7.69
C ALA A 475 3.17 8.61 -6.89
N CYS A 476 3.24 8.30 -5.60
CA CYS A 476 2.10 8.36 -4.69
C CYS A 476 1.57 9.80 -4.58
N PRO A 477 0.31 10.07 -4.93
CA PRO A 477 -0.26 11.41 -4.80
C PRO A 477 -0.54 11.80 -3.35
N GLY A 478 -0.75 10.81 -2.45
CA GLY A 478 -1.08 11.03 -1.04
C GLY A 478 0.13 11.26 -0.12
N ARG A 479 1.37 11.24 -0.62
CA ARG A 479 2.58 11.32 0.21
C ARG A 479 2.68 12.58 1.07
N PHE A 480 2.15 13.71 0.59
CA PHE A 480 2.13 14.97 1.35
C PHE A 480 1.17 14.90 2.53
N PHE A 481 -0.01 14.35 2.32
CA PHE A 481 -0.96 14.09 3.41
C PHE A 481 -0.40 13.07 4.41
N THR A 482 0.19 11.98 3.93
CA THR A 482 0.86 10.98 4.78
C THR A 482 1.96 11.62 5.63
N SER A 483 2.78 12.52 5.06
CA SER A 483 3.80 13.25 5.82
C SER A 483 3.20 14.02 6.99
N ASN A 484 2.16 14.81 6.73
CA ASN A 484 1.51 15.59 7.77
C ASN A 484 0.83 14.69 8.82
N LEU A 485 0.17 13.62 8.41
CA LEU A 485 -0.52 12.69 9.31
C LEU A 485 0.46 11.96 10.25
N LEU A 486 1.59 11.50 9.72
CA LEU A 486 2.63 10.83 10.53
C LEU A 486 3.28 11.82 11.51
N LYS A 487 3.62 13.03 11.04
CA LYS A 487 4.19 14.09 11.88
C LYS A 487 3.21 14.53 12.97
N LEU A 488 1.94 14.70 12.63
CA LEU A 488 0.88 15.03 13.60
C LEU A 488 0.76 13.96 14.69
N THR A 489 0.69 12.69 14.29
CA THR A 489 0.57 11.57 15.24
C THR A 489 1.78 11.51 16.16
N LEU A 490 2.99 11.60 15.59
CA LEU A 490 4.22 11.53 16.37
C LEU A 490 4.40 12.76 17.28
N THR A 491 3.98 13.95 16.84
CA THR A 491 3.99 15.17 17.63
C THR A 491 3.15 15.00 18.91
N HIS A 492 1.89 14.56 18.80
CA HIS A 492 1.06 14.30 19.97
C HIS A 492 1.65 13.23 20.88
N LEU A 493 2.12 12.12 20.31
CA LEU A 493 2.71 11.05 21.12
C LEU A 493 3.96 11.52 21.88
N LEU A 494 4.86 12.27 21.25
CA LEU A 494 6.09 12.78 21.86
C LEU A 494 5.84 13.88 22.90
N MET A 495 4.87 14.74 22.64
CA MET A 495 4.56 15.82 23.56
C MET A 495 3.80 15.31 24.79
N ASP A 496 2.87 14.38 24.64
CA ASP A 496 1.98 13.94 25.70
C ASP A 496 2.51 12.75 26.51
N TYR A 497 3.45 11.96 25.95
CA TYR A 497 3.91 10.72 26.58
C TYR A 497 5.42 10.55 26.52
N ASP A 498 5.97 9.87 27.53
CA ASP A 498 7.30 9.28 27.52
C ASP A 498 7.19 7.81 27.09
N PHE A 499 8.04 7.40 26.15
CA PHE A 499 8.13 6.02 25.72
C PHE A 499 9.18 5.27 26.54
N GLU A 500 8.88 4.05 26.94
CA GLU A 500 9.90 3.14 27.45
C GLU A 500 10.77 2.66 26.29
N ARG A 501 12.10 2.83 26.42
CA ARG A 501 13.07 2.37 25.43
C ARG A 501 13.14 0.83 25.39
N LEU A 502 13.31 0.28 24.21
CA LEU A 502 13.53 -1.15 24.00
C LEU A 502 15.01 -1.45 23.74
N ASP A 503 15.52 -2.50 24.37
CA ASP A 503 16.90 -2.97 24.10
C ASP A 503 17.04 -3.63 22.73
N LYS A 504 15.97 -4.21 22.23
CA LYS A 504 15.93 -4.85 20.92
C LYS A 504 14.64 -4.48 20.17
N ARG A 505 14.80 -4.07 18.93
CA ARG A 505 13.68 -3.80 18.03
C ARG A 505 12.88 -5.06 17.75
N PRO A 506 11.53 -5.02 17.86
CA PRO A 506 10.68 -6.12 17.44
C PRO A 506 10.89 -6.45 15.97
N GLU A 507 11.07 -7.73 15.65
CA GLU A 507 11.30 -8.16 14.28
C GLU A 507 10.01 -8.10 13.47
N ASN A 508 10.12 -7.61 12.22
CA ASN A 508 9.00 -7.60 11.30
C ASN A 508 8.61 -9.03 10.91
N VAL A 509 7.30 -9.27 10.84
CA VAL A 509 6.72 -10.53 10.38
C VAL A 509 6.63 -10.50 8.86
N ARG A 510 7.12 -11.55 8.24
CA ARG A 510 7.13 -11.67 6.79
C ARG A 510 5.91 -12.41 6.26
N LYS A 511 5.28 -11.83 5.24
CA LYS A 511 4.22 -12.45 4.44
C LYS A 511 4.65 -12.46 2.97
N VAL A 512 5.31 -13.52 2.55
CA VAL A 512 5.88 -13.71 1.19
C VAL A 512 6.89 -12.60 0.83
N THR A 513 6.47 -11.54 0.17
CA THR A 513 7.31 -10.38 -0.24
C THR A 513 6.98 -9.09 0.50
N ILE A 514 6.12 -9.15 1.50
CA ILE A 514 5.73 -8.02 2.34
C ILE A 514 6.30 -8.21 3.73
N ASP A 515 6.87 -7.15 4.31
CA ASP A 515 7.32 -7.12 5.70
C ASP A 515 6.40 -6.19 6.51
N GLU A 516 5.69 -6.78 7.49
CA GLU A 516 4.86 -6.04 8.44
C GLU A 516 5.55 -5.94 9.80
N PRO A 517 5.43 -4.84 10.53
CA PRO A 517 5.90 -4.79 11.91
C PRO A 517 5.16 -5.82 12.78
N CYS A 518 5.79 -6.25 13.88
CA CYS A 518 5.18 -7.20 14.81
C CYS A 518 3.91 -6.61 15.44
N GLY A 519 2.73 -7.10 15.01
CA GLY A 519 1.44 -6.62 15.47
C GLY A 519 1.03 -7.12 16.88
N ARG A 520 1.87 -7.88 17.57
CA ARG A 520 1.55 -8.43 18.90
C ARG A 520 2.45 -7.91 20.02
N PHE A 521 3.30 -6.93 19.72
CA PHE A 521 4.23 -6.38 20.67
C PHE A 521 3.59 -5.21 21.44
N LEU A 522 3.71 -5.25 22.78
CA LEU A 522 3.25 -4.17 23.67
C LEU A 522 4.40 -3.20 23.90
N ILE A 523 4.11 -1.92 23.83
CA ILE A 523 4.99 -0.82 24.26
C ILE A 523 4.39 -0.13 25.47
N THR A 524 5.24 0.46 26.30
CA THR A 524 4.83 1.21 27.50
C THR A 524 4.92 2.69 27.19
N LEU A 525 3.83 3.42 27.50
CA LEU A 525 3.76 4.88 27.50
C LEU A 525 3.47 5.37 28.91
N LYS A 526 4.11 6.46 29.30
CA LYS A 526 3.83 7.17 30.54
C LYS A 526 3.41 8.61 30.23
N LYS A 527 2.28 9.04 30.78
CA LYS A 527 1.79 10.42 30.62
C LYS A 527 2.82 11.39 31.17
N ARG A 528 3.15 12.41 30.40
CA ARG A 528 4.04 13.47 30.84
C ARG A 528 3.28 14.46 31.72
N ASN A 529 3.89 14.81 32.85
CA ASN A 529 3.45 15.93 33.67
C ASN A 529 4.19 17.17 33.17
N TYR A 530 3.47 18.12 32.62
CA TYR A 530 4.02 19.44 32.36
C TYR A 530 4.18 20.12 33.72
N ALA A 531 5.44 20.28 34.17
CA ALA A 531 5.76 21.09 35.33
C ALA A 531 5.64 22.58 35.00
#